data_34bffe798e5361fe23075fae0c42b034
#
_entry.id   34bffe798e5361fe23075fae0c42b034
#
_cell.length_a   1.000
_cell.length_b   1.000
_cell.length_c   1.000
_cell.angle_alpha   90.00
_cell.angle_beta   90.00
_cell.angle_gamma   90.00
#
_symmetry.space_group_name_H-M   'P 1'
#
loop_
_entity.id
_entity.type
_entity.pdbx_description
1 polymer ?
#
loop_
_entity_poly.entity_id
_entity_poly.type
_entity_poly.pdbx_seq_one_letter_code
_entity_poly.pdbx_strand_id
1 'polypeptide(L)'
;MGSVAVGLAVVFGAMTTAAPAQARHADELSDVTFAGDLVDFAPSSTSPFDDASARLVMAQRESGTTFVLILSGVSKDAAGQTFGAHLHTGPCVAGSPLAAGPHYNQSVMDAATPTVVSDDTEVWLDFTVRPGGTATAVALVPFTPTPGNRSVVVHAEETTENGTAGSRLACLPVSWS
;
A
#
# COMPACT_ATOMS: atom_id res chain seq x y z
N MET A 1 -77.99 -48.13 21.53
CA MET A 1 -77.74 -47.24 20.36
C MET A 1 -76.64 -46.29 20.77
N GLY A 2 -75.42 -46.62 20.44
CA GLY A 2 -74.21 -45.80 20.83
C GLY A 2 -73.58 -45.21 19.60
N SER A 3 -73.51 -43.87 19.53
CA SER A 3 -72.82 -43.17 18.50
C SER A 3 -71.36 -42.94 18.89
N VAL A 4 -70.46 -43.39 18.05
CA VAL A 4 -69.02 -43.18 18.15
C VAL A 4 -68.68 -41.93 17.33
N ALA A 5 -68.18 -40.89 17.95
CA ALA A 5 -67.62 -39.71 17.28
C ALA A 5 -66.13 -39.93 17.03
N VAL A 6 -65.76 -39.96 15.73
CA VAL A 6 -64.35 -39.96 15.27
C VAL A 6 -63.88 -38.55 15.20
N GLY A 7 -62.94 -38.18 16.07
CA GLY A 7 -62.22 -36.89 16.00
C GLY A 7 -61.05 -36.92 15.00
N LEU A 8 -61.11 -36.07 13.99
CA LEU A 8 -60.05 -35.88 13.01
C LEU A 8 -59.06 -34.84 13.55
N ALA A 9 -57.85 -35.28 13.93
CA ALA A 9 -56.79 -34.36 14.34
C ALA A 9 -56.02 -33.85 13.07
N VAL A 10 -56.15 -32.58 12.81
CA VAL A 10 -55.37 -31.90 11.74
C VAL A 10 -54.05 -31.42 12.34
N VAL A 11 -52.94 -32.03 11.93
CA VAL A 11 -51.59 -31.61 12.29
C VAL A 11 -51.16 -30.52 11.33
N PHE A 12 -51.07 -29.28 11.78
CA PHE A 12 -50.43 -28.18 11.03
C PHE A 12 -48.90 -28.31 11.15
N GLY A 13 -48.26 -28.82 10.11
CA GLY A 13 -46.83 -28.78 9.96
C GLY A 13 -46.36 -27.32 9.68
N ALA A 14 -45.66 -26.72 10.63
CA ALA A 14 -45.00 -25.45 10.40
C ALA A 14 -43.82 -25.65 9.43
N MET A 15 -43.95 -25.22 8.18
CA MET A 15 -42.82 -25.09 7.24
C MET A 15 -42.01 -23.89 7.63
N THR A 16 -40.86 -24.10 8.28
CA THR A 16 -39.84 -23.05 8.44
C THR A 16 -39.10 -22.91 7.14
N THR A 17 -39.42 -21.87 6.40
CA THR A 17 -38.60 -21.44 5.24
C THR A 17 -37.30 -20.85 5.78
N ALA A 18 -36.21 -21.61 5.69
CA ALA A 18 -34.88 -21.07 5.91
C ALA A 18 -34.63 -20.02 4.80
N ALA A 19 -34.46 -18.75 5.20
CA ALA A 19 -34.00 -17.71 4.29
C ALA A 19 -32.63 -18.13 3.74
N PRO A 20 -32.35 -17.95 2.43
CA PRO A 20 -31.04 -18.21 1.90
C PRO A 20 -30.05 -17.31 2.62
N ALA A 21 -29.00 -17.89 3.21
CA ALA A 21 -27.86 -17.15 3.70
C ALA A 21 -27.29 -16.39 2.48
N GLN A 22 -27.48 -15.08 2.44
CA GLN A 22 -26.78 -14.24 1.51
C GLN A 22 -25.30 -14.42 1.81
N ALA A 23 -24.60 -15.14 0.93
CA ALA A 23 -23.16 -15.11 0.90
C ALA A 23 -22.78 -13.62 0.74
N ARG A 24 -22.31 -13.03 1.84
CA ARG A 24 -21.57 -11.78 1.73
C ARG A 24 -20.39 -12.14 0.85
N HIS A 25 -20.37 -11.63 -0.37
CA HIS A 25 -19.12 -11.50 -1.10
C HIS A 25 -18.24 -10.70 -0.15
N ALA A 26 -17.36 -11.39 0.58
CA ALA A 26 -16.20 -10.75 1.13
C ALA A 26 -15.51 -10.19 -0.10
N ASP A 27 -15.50 -8.85 -0.24
CA ASP A 27 -14.64 -8.16 -1.18
C ASP A 27 -13.29 -8.84 -1.12
N GLU A 28 -12.85 -9.40 -2.22
CA GLU A 28 -11.56 -10.06 -2.29
C GLU A 28 -10.52 -8.97 -2.13
N LEU A 29 -10.14 -8.75 -0.87
CA LEU A 29 -9.10 -7.84 -0.48
C LEU A 29 -7.80 -8.41 -1.02
N SER A 30 -7.31 -7.90 -2.13
CA SER A 30 -6.03 -8.33 -2.66
C SER A 30 -4.90 -7.62 -1.91
N ASP A 31 -4.27 -8.32 -0.98
CA ASP A 31 -3.04 -7.85 -0.37
C ASP A 31 -1.86 -8.29 -1.24
N VAL A 32 -1.10 -7.34 -1.75
CA VAL A 32 0.14 -7.59 -2.50
C VAL A 32 1.33 -7.20 -1.62
N THR A 33 2.35 -8.07 -1.57
CA THR A 33 3.57 -7.81 -0.81
C THR A 33 4.77 -7.82 -1.75
N PHE A 34 5.62 -6.80 -1.60
CA PHE A 34 6.93 -6.68 -2.23
C PHE A 34 7.99 -6.67 -1.14
N ALA A 35 9.10 -7.37 -1.32
CA ALA A 35 10.20 -7.37 -0.35
C ALA A 35 11.53 -7.63 -1.05
N GLY A 36 12.58 -7.01 -0.56
CA GLY A 36 13.95 -7.19 -1.05
C GLY A 36 14.89 -6.16 -0.47
N ASP A 37 16.16 -6.28 -0.84
CA ASP A 37 17.16 -5.28 -0.53
C ASP A 37 16.86 -4.01 -1.33
N LEU A 38 17.15 -2.86 -0.72
CA LEU A 38 17.04 -1.59 -1.43
C LEU A 38 18.14 -1.50 -2.48
N VAL A 39 17.76 -1.00 -3.64
CA VAL A 39 18.69 -0.76 -4.75
C VAL A 39 19.22 0.67 -4.66
N ASP A 40 20.53 0.82 -4.51
CA ASP A 40 21.18 2.11 -4.40
C ASP A 40 21.23 2.85 -5.73
N PHE A 41 20.93 4.16 -5.70
CA PHE A 41 21.07 5.04 -6.86
C PHE A 41 22.48 5.62 -7.01
N ALA A 42 23.30 5.58 -5.98
CA ALA A 42 24.67 6.08 -6.01
C ALA A 42 25.66 5.07 -5.40
N PRO A 43 25.81 3.87 -6.01
CA PRO A 43 26.56 2.74 -5.42
C PRO A 43 28.05 3.01 -5.18
N SER A 44 28.57 4.15 -5.60
CA SER A 44 29.95 4.58 -5.33
C SER A 44 30.08 5.50 -4.11
N SER A 45 28.99 5.87 -3.46
CA SER A 45 28.93 6.68 -2.25
C SER A 45 28.39 5.86 -1.08
N THR A 46 28.74 6.24 0.15
CA THR A 46 28.10 5.67 1.33
C THR A 46 26.72 6.25 1.52
N SER A 47 25.72 5.37 1.56
CA SER A 47 24.34 5.72 1.84
C SER A 47 23.87 5.05 3.14
N PRO A 48 22.98 5.67 3.93
CA PRO A 48 22.41 4.99 5.09
C PRO A 48 21.58 3.76 4.73
N PHE A 49 21.33 3.52 3.44
CA PHE A 49 20.51 2.43 2.92
C PHE A 49 21.29 1.32 2.21
N ASP A 50 22.63 1.34 2.18
CA ASP A 50 23.46 0.36 1.44
C ASP A 50 23.18 -1.10 1.82
N ASP A 51 22.93 -1.37 3.11
CA ASP A 51 22.62 -2.71 3.64
C ASP A 51 21.13 -2.85 4.02
N ALA A 52 20.29 -1.90 3.61
CA ALA A 52 18.91 -1.88 4.02
C ALA A 52 18.04 -2.77 3.12
N SER A 53 17.09 -3.43 3.76
CA SER A 53 15.99 -4.12 3.09
C SER A 53 14.66 -3.49 3.44
N ALA A 54 13.70 -3.63 2.53
CA ALA A 54 12.35 -3.11 2.70
C ALA A 54 11.29 -4.15 2.37
N ARG A 55 10.14 -4.00 3.02
CA ARG A 55 8.90 -4.71 2.69
C ARG A 55 7.79 -3.70 2.56
N LEU A 56 7.10 -3.74 1.43
CA LEU A 56 5.87 -3.00 1.18
C LEU A 56 4.68 -3.95 1.15
N VAL A 57 3.66 -3.67 1.94
CA VAL A 57 2.34 -4.30 1.82
C VAL A 57 1.39 -3.28 1.22
N MET A 58 0.70 -3.65 0.17
CA MET A 58 -0.34 -2.88 -0.48
C MET A 58 -1.67 -3.62 -0.31
N ALA A 59 -2.57 -3.06 0.48
CA ALA A 59 -3.87 -3.64 0.79
C ALA A 59 -4.98 -2.81 0.13
N GLN A 60 -5.60 -3.35 -0.91
CA GLN A 60 -6.67 -2.68 -1.66
C GLN A 60 -8.02 -2.91 -0.98
N ARG A 61 -8.84 -1.87 -0.95
CA ARG A 61 -10.18 -1.83 -0.35
C ARG A 61 -11.11 -1.02 -1.28
N GLU A 62 -12.43 -1.14 -1.11
CA GLU A 62 -13.39 -0.29 -1.82
C GLU A 62 -13.15 1.21 -1.59
N SER A 63 -12.68 1.59 -0.41
CA SER A 63 -12.44 2.98 -0.02
C SER A 63 -11.07 3.52 -0.45
N GLY A 64 -10.23 2.72 -1.11
CA GLY A 64 -8.86 3.10 -1.49
C GLY A 64 -7.81 2.05 -1.13
N THR A 65 -6.57 2.45 -1.01
CA THR A 65 -5.45 1.55 -0.77
C THR A 65 -4.66 1.97 0.46
N THR A 66 -4.37 1.00 1.34
CA THR A 66 -3.42 1.17 2.45
C THR A 66 -2.06 0.62 2.05
N PHE A 67 -1.02 1.40 2.26
CA PHE A 67 0.37 1.00 2.09
C PHE A 67 1.04 0.93 3.46
N VAL A 68 1.81 -0.12 3.70
CA VAL A 68 2.66 -0.26 4.88
C VAL A 68 4.08 -0.56 4.41
N LEU A 69 4.99 0.37 4.64
CA LEU A 69 6.42 0.23 4.36
C LEU A 69 7.15 -0.10 5.67
N ILE A 70 7.96 -1.15 5.65
CA ILE A 70 8.79 -1.58 6.77
C ILE A 70 10.22 -1.67 6.26
N LEU A 71 11.16 -0.98 6.96
CA LEU A 71 12.59 -1.01 6.65
C LEU A 71 13.36 -1.65 7.78
N SER A 72 14.45 -2.34 7.43
CA SER A 72 15.45 -2.89 8.35
C SER A 72 16.85 -2.78 7.74
N GLY A 73 17.88 -2.82 8.60
CA GLY A 73 19.27 -2.70 8.15
C GLY A 73 19.70 -1.27 7.77
N VAL A 74 18.86 -0.27 8.02
CA VAL A 74 19.28 1.14 7.83
C VAL A 74 20.41 1.47 8.79
N SER A 75 21.40 2.24 8.33
CA SER A 75 22.52 2.66 9.19
C SER A 75 22.01 3.29 10.49
N LYS A 76 22.60 2.85 11.62
CA LYS A 76 22.24 3.39 12.95
C LYS A 76 22.63 4.86 13.10
N ASP A 77 23.56 5.35 12.28
CA ASP A 77 23.96 6.75 12.26
C ASP A 77 22.87 7.66 11.72
N ALA A 78 21.89 7.09 11.01
CA ALA A 78 20.69 7.79 10.57
C ALA A 78 19.56 7.84 11.61
N ALA A 79 19.77 7.28 12.82
CA ALA A 79 18.75 7.25 13.85
C ALA A 79 18.24 8.66 14.20
N GLY A 80 16.93 8.84 14.20
CA GLY A 80 16.25 10.13 14.39
C GLY A 80 16.14 10.99 13.14
N GLN A 81 16.73 10.61 12.02
CA GLN A 81 16.55 11.31 10.74
C GLN A 81 15.24 10.86 10.08
N THR A 82 14.55 11.82 9.44
CA THR A 82 13.35 11.58 8.65
C THR A 82 13.69 11.65 7.16
N PHE A 83 13.13 10.73 6.40
CA PHE A 83 13.33 10.58 4.96
C PHE A 83 11.95 10.52 4.28
N GLY A 84 11.80 11.20 3.16
CA GLY A 84 10.66 11.04 2.28
C GLY A 84 10.72 9.71 1.54
N ALA A 85 9.57 9.09 1.33
CA ALA A 85 9.48 7.92 0.47
C ALA A 85 8.17 7.93 -0.30
N HIS A 86 8.24 7.66 -1.61
CA HIS A 86 7.07 7.76 -2.50
C HIS A 86 6.98 6.60 -3.46
N LEU A 87 5.74 6.25 -3.83
CA LEU A 87 5.51 5.42 -5.01
C LEU A 87 5.83 6.23 -6.28
N HIS A 88 6.66 5.67 -7.17
CA HIS A 88 7.06 6.26 -8.44
C HIS A 88 6.49 5.49 -9.63
N THR A 89 6.37 6.18 -10.78
CA THR A 89 5.75 5.62 -12.00
C THR A 89 6.64 4.67 -12.78
N GLY A 90 7.94 4.65 -12.51
CA GLY A 90 8.93 3.87 -13.26
C GLY A 90 9.69 2.85 -12.41
N PRO A 91 10.56 2.04 -13.06
CA PRO A 91 11.30 0.97 -12.43
C PRO A 91 12.42 1.45 -11.52
N CYS A 92 12.76 0.61 -10.55
CA CYS A 92 13.94 0.74 -9.71
C CYS A 92 15.16 0.19 -10.48
N VAL A 93 16.12 1.07 -10.83
CA VAL A 93 17.32 0.70 -11.60
C VAL A 93 18.56 1.26 -10.93
N ALA A 94 19.51 0.39 -10.56
CA ALA A 94 20.75 0.79 -9.91
C ALA A 94 21.50 1.87 -10.70
N GLY A 95 21.99 2.90 -10.02
CA GLY A 95 22.72 4.00 -10.63
C GLY A 95 21.90 4.91 -11.56
N SER A 96 20.58 4.70 -11.65
CA SER A 96 19.71 5.43 -12.58
C SER A 96 18.47 6.00 -11.89
N PRO A 97 18.61 7.01 -11.01
CA PRO A 97 17.48 7.56 -10.25
C PRO A 97 16.36 8.11 -11.12
N LEU A 98 16.67 8.59 -12.34
CA LEU A 98 15.68 9.12 -13.27
C LEU A 98 14.80 8.03 -13.89
N ALA A 99 15.25 6.77 -13.92
CA ALA A 99 14.46 5.65 -14.43
C ALA A 99 13.18 5.41 -13.61
N ALA A 100 13.18 5.74 -12.32
CA ALA A 100 12.01 5.65 -11.47
C ALA A 100 10.86 6.58 -11.90
N GLY A 101 11.10 7.54 -12.79
CA GLY A 101 10.08 8.48 -13.24
C GLY A 101 9.66 9.49 -12.15
N PRO A 102 8.55 10.22 -12.33
CA PRO A 102 7.97 11.08 -11.31
C PRO A 102 7.25 10.28 -10.21
N HIS A 103 6.81 10.95 -9.15
CA HIS A 103 5.86 10.37 -8.19
C HIS A 103 4.62 9.86 -8.93
N TYR A 104 4.06 8.74 -8.45
CA TYR A 104 2.73 8.33 -8.87
C TYR A 104 1.73 9.32 -8.31
N ASN A 105 1.04 10.03 -9.18
CA ASN A 105 0.05 11.03 -8.79
C ASN A 105 -1.28 10.71 -9.49
N GLN A 106 -2.31 10.42 -8.69
CA GLN A 106 -3.62 10.00 -9.23
C GLN A 106 -4.28 11.13 -10.03
N SER A 107 -4.09 12.39 -9.64
CA SER A 107 -4.69 13.49 -10.39
C SER A 107 -4.06 13.65 -11.80
N VAL A 108 -2.79 13.25 -11.97
CA VAL A 108 -2.15 13.16 -13.29
C VAL A 108 -2.72 11.99 -14.09
N MET A 109 -2.91 10.82 -13.44
CA MET A 109 -3.51 9.65 -14.09
C MET A 109 -4.94 9.92 -14.56
N ASP A 110 -5.68 10.71 -13.81
CA ASP A 110 -7.06 11.12 -14.12
C ASP A 110 -7.13 12.33 -15.09
N ALA A 111 -5.97 12.83 -15.56
CA ALA A 111 -5.88 14.03 -16.39
C ALA A 111 -6.57 15.27 -15.76
N ALA A 112 -6.52 15.38 -14.43
CA ALA A 112 -7.14 16.48 -13.71
C ALA A 112 -6.46 17.83 -14.01
N THR A 113 -7.26 18.89 -14.05
CA THR A 113 -6.76 20.25 -14.31
C THR A 113 -7.40 21.23 -13.32
N PRO A 114 -6.62 21.85 -12.43
CA PRO A 114 -5.16 21.69 -12.27
C PRO A 114 -4.77 20.33 -11.66
N THR A 115 -3.51 19.91 -11.90
CA THR A 115 -2.91 18.79 -11.16
C THR A 115 -2.76 19.17 -9.69
N VAL A 116 -3.13 18.27 -8.80
CA VAL A 116 -2.99 18.44 -7.34
C VAL A 116 -1.87 17.55 -6.84
N VAL A 117 -1.03 18.07 -5.96
CA VAL A 117 0.01 17.33 -5.24
C VAL A 117 -0.33 17.34 -3.76
N SER A 118 -0.61 16.19 -3.20
CA SER A 118 -0.92 15.99 -1.78
C SER A 118 -0.83 14.51 -1.42
N ASP A 119 -0.90 14.17 -0.15
CA ASP A 119 -1.02 12.81 0.37
C ASP A 119 -2.34 12.11 -0.01
N ASP A 120 -3.35 12.84 -0.47
CA ASP A 120 -4.58 12.29 -1.06
C ASP A 120 -4.43 11.93 -2.54
N THR A 121 -3.42 12.47 -3.24
CA THR A 121 -3.21 12.23 -4.69
C THR A 121 -1.94 11.47 -4.99
N GLU A 122 -1.02 11.38 -4.03
CA GLU A 122 0.23 10.64 -4.10
C GLU A 122 0.34 9.65 -2.93
N VAL A 123 1.25 8.70 -3.02
CA VAL A 123 1.53 7.76 -1.93
C VAL A 123 2.77 8.24 -1.19
N TRP A 124 2.60 8.89 -0.04
CA TRP A 124 3.68 9.40 0.80
C TRP A 124 3.91 8.45 1.98
N LEU A 125 5.13 7.91 2.05
CA LEU A 125 5.57 6.89 3.01
C LEU A 125 6.76 7.39 3.82
N ASP A 126 6.74 8.65 4.21
CA ASP A 126 7.78 9.27 5.01
C ASP A 126 8.01 8.51 6.31
N PHE A 127 9.26 8.35 6.70
CA PHE A 127 9.61 7.60 7.90
C PHE A 127 10.79 8.19 8.66
N THR A 128 10.78 8.01 9.97
CA THR A 128 11.92 8.32 10.84
C THR A 128 12.61 7.03 11.24
N VAL A 129 13.95 7.01 11.09
CA VAL A 129 14.78 5.86 11.47
C VAL A 129 14.87 5.72 12.97
N ARG A 130 14.54 4.52 13.49
CA ARG A 130 14.66 4.19 14.92
C ARG A 130 16.12 3.80 15.28
N PRO A 131 16.53 3.90 16.56
CA PRO A 131 17.90 3.57 17.00
C PRO A 131 18.40 2.17 16.59
N GLY A 132 17.48 1.23 16.31
CA GLY A 132 17.80 -0.13 15.83
C GLY A 132 18.04 -0.24 14.33
N GLY A 133 18.00 0.86 13.54
CA GLY A 133 18.12 0.81 12.09
C GLY A 133 16.86 0.27 11.41
N THR A 134 15.72 0.47 12.04
CA THR A 134 14.40 0.08 11.51
C THR A 134 13.50 1.30 11.32
N ALA A 135 12.57 1.22 10.39
CA ALA A 135 11.54 2.24 10.22
C ALA A 135 10.22 1.62 9.76
N THR A 136 9.13 2.35 9.93
CA THR A 136 7.81 1.95 9.43
C THR A 136 7.04 3.19 9.04
N ALA A 137 6.41 3.15 7.87
CA ALA A 137 5.48 4.17 7.42
C ALA A 137 4.16 3.54 6.98
N VAL A 138 3.10 4.34 7.02
CA VAL A 138 1.76 3.95 6.56
C VAL A 138 1.19 5.11 5.76
N ALA A 139 0.68 4.81 4.56
CA ALA A 139 -0.10 5.73 3.76
C ALA A 139 -1.48 5.13 3.49
N LEU A 140 -2.51 5.97 3.53
CA LEU A 140 -3.87 5.61 3.14
C LEU A 140 -4.31 6.59 2.06
N VAL A 141 -4.55 6.08 0.85
CA VAL A 141 -4.96 6.91 -0.29
C VAL A 141 -6.36 6.52 -0.77
N PRO A 142 -7.19 7.48 -1.24
CA PRO A 142 -8.57 7.21 -1.67
C PRO A 142 -8.67 6.62 -3.10
N PHE A 143 -7.58 6.04 -3.60
CA PHE A 143 -7.50 5.46 -4.93
C PHE A 143 -6.76 4.12 -4.92
N THR A 144 -6.88 3.37 -6.03
CA THR A 144 -6.10 2.17 -6.29
C THR A 144 -5.10 2.47 -7.40
N PRO A 145 -3.79 2.46 -7.14
CA PRO A 145 -2.80 2.71 -8.18
C PRO A 145 -2.89 1.68 -9.30
N THR A 146 -2.78 2.16 -10.54
CA THR A 146 -2.77 1.28 -11.71
C THR A 146 -1.55 0.35 -11.71
N PRO A 147 -1.71 -0.91 -12.11
CA PRO A 147 -0.62 -1.87 -12.26
C PRO A 147 0.54 -1.33 -13.10
N GLY A 148 1.71 -1.93 -12.93
CA GLY A 148 2.88 -1.58 -13.72
C GLY A 148 4.21 -1.93 -13.05
N ASN A 149 5.31 -1.64 -13.76
CA ASN A 149 6.66 -1.73 -13.25
C ASN A 149 7.02 -0.41 -12.57
N ARG A 150 6.97 -0.38 -11.26
CA ARG A 150 7.08 0.81 -10.42
C ARG A 150 8.18 0.65 -9.38
N SER A 151 8.39 1.66 -8.55
CA SER A 151 9.31 1.62 -7.42
C SER A 151 8.79 2.46 -6.25
N VAL A 152 9.12 2.05 -5.02
CA VAL A 152 9.13 2.97 -3.89
C VAL A 152 10.53 3.56 -3.81
N VAL A 153 10.63 4.89 -3.93
CA VAL A 153 11.90 5.62 -3.88
C VAL A 153 12.04 6.28 -2.52
N VAL A 154 13.21 6.12 -1.91
CA VAL A 154 13.62 6.81 -0.69
C VAL A 154 14.39 8.07 -1.08
N HIS A 155 14.02 9.20 -0.47
CA HIS A 155 14.58 10.53 -0.70
C HIS A 155 15.39 11.02 0.50
N ALA A 156 16.26 11.99 0.27
CA ALA A 156 17.18 12.52 1.29
C ALA A 156 16.51 13.40 2.35
N GLU A 157 15.35 13.96 2.06
CA GLU A 157 14.66 14.93 2.90
C GLU A 157 13.22 14.47 3.15
N GLU A 158 12.61 14.95 4.22
CA GLU A 158 11.19 14.81 4.49
C GLU A 158 10.37 15.48 3.38
N THR A 159 9.20 14.92 3.09
CA THR A 159 8.30 15.45 2.05
C THR A 159 7.71 16.78 2.48
N THR A 160 7.88 17.78 1.64
CA THR A 160 7.28 19.10 1.83
C THR A 160 5.82 19.12 1.37
N GLU A 161 5.07 20.16 1.73
CA GLU A 161 3.66 20.33 1.33
C GLU A 161 3.45 20.30 -0.20
N ASN A 162 4.48 20.62 -0.99
CA ASN A 162 4.42 20.58 -2.45
C ASN A 162 4.99 19.27 -3.05
N GLY A 163 5.23 18.26 -2.22
CA GLY A 163 5.67 16.92 -2.65
C GLY A 163 7.16 16.79 -2.95
N THR A 164 8.00 17.82 -2.68
CA THR A 164 9.45 17.68 -2.85
C THR A 164 10.09 17.04 -1.63
N ALA A 165 11.10 16.17 -1.84
CA ALA A 165 11.80 15.44 -0.77
C ALA A 165 13.31 15.30 -1.01
N GLY A 166 13.90 16.18 -1.81
CA GLY A 166 15.33 16.17 -2.09
C GLY A 166 15.78 15.07 -3.05
N SER A 167 17.06 14.72 -2.98
CA SER A 167 17.66 13.75 -3.89
C SER A 167 17.20 12.33 -3.61
N ARG A 168 17.19 11.48 -4.66
CA ARG A 168 16.82 10.06 -4.57
C ARG A 168 18.02 9.26 -4.12
N LEU A 169 17.87 8.48 -3.05
CA LEU A 169 18.94 7.70 -2.43
C LEU A 169 18.89 6.23 -2.86
N ALA A 170 17.74 5.59 -2.69
CA ALA A 170 17.56 4.18 -2.96
C ALA A 170 16.11 3.88 -3.39
N CYS A 171 15.86 2.67 -3.89
CA CYS A 171 14.52 2.24 -4.25
C CYS A 171 14.25 0.77 -3.94
N LEU A 172 12.97 0.43 -3.69
CA LEU A 172 12.44 -0.92 -3.69
C LEU A 172 11.71 -1.16 -5.01
N PRO A 173 12.08 -2.19 -5.81
CA PRO A 173 11.29 -2.58 -6.98
C PRO A 173 9.89 -3.06 -6.56
N VAL A 174 8.84 -2.54 -7.19
CA VAL A 174 7.46 -2.97 -6.99
C VAL A 174 6.78 -3.13 -8.35
N SER A 175 6.35 -4.34 -8.68
CA SER A 175 5.73 -4.64 -9.96
C SER A 175 4.55 -5.56 -9.77
N TRP A 176 3.40 -5.18 -10.29
CA TRP A 176 2.19 -5.99 -10.26
C TRP A 176 1.37 -5.81 -11.56
N SER A 177 0.50 -6.76 -11.84
CA SER A 177 -0.34 -6.86 -13.05
C SER A 177 -1.80 -7.07 -12.68
#